data_9975cab2de234ccd4e0db252d6734414
#
_entry.id   9975cab2de234ccd4e0db252d6734414
#
_cell.length_a   1.000
_cell.length_b   1.000
_cell.length_c   1.000
_cell.angle_alpha   90.00
_cell.angle_beta   90.00
_cell.angle_gamma   90.00
#
_symmetry.space_group_name_H-M   'P 1'
#
loop_
_entity.id
_entity.type
_entity.pdbx_description
1 polymer ?
#
loop_
_entity_poly.entity_id
_entity_poly.type
_entity_poly.pdbx_seq_one_letter_code
_entity_poly.pdbx_strand_id
1 'polypeptide(L)'
;MRIRSGIRIASLLLLACGPVSVFSQSLEGVLMPGEVISGHAKWEQDCKKCHEPFDKKAQAKLCLDCHDHKNIAEDIRRHTGLHGKLDDNNCRRCHTEHKGRSAKIVALDKEKFDHDKTKFALKGGHSTVRRKCESCHKPDPKVKFRDAPTDCN
;
A
#
# COMPACT_ATOMS: atom_id res chain seq x y z
N MET A 1 73.34 -52.37 -24.47
CA MET A 1 72.96 -50.98 -24.41
C MET A 1 71.45 -50.92 -24.50
N ARG A 2 70.74 -50.73 -23.36
CA ARG A 2 69.24 -50.79 -23.23
C ARG A 2 68.73 -49.41 -22.99
N ILE A 3 67.96 -48.89 -23.95
CA ILE A 3 67.28 -47.59 -23.90
C ILE A 3 65.86 -47.83 -23.27
N ARG A 4 65.65 -47.30 -22.11
CA ARG A 4 64.32 -47.33 -21.45
C ARG A 4 63.52 -46.08 -21.87
N SER A 5 62.47 -46.30 -22.64
CA SER A 5 61.47 -45.30 -22.99
C SER A 5 60.55 -45.07 -21.78
N GLY A 6 60.56 -43.87 -21.24
CA GLY A 6 59.65 -43.46 -20.17
C GLY A 6 58.40 -42.85 -20.79
N ILE A 7 57.24 -43.48 -20.56
CA ILE A 7 55.90 -42.95 -20.93
C ILE A 7 55.49 -41.95 -19.86
N ARG A 8 55.36 -40.67 -20.24
CA ARG A 8 54.78 -39.65 -19.39
C ARG A 8 53.26 -39.62 -19.62
N ILE A 9 52.52 -40.03 -18.59
CA ILE A 9 51.04 -39.93 -18.56
C ILE A 9 50.73 -38.48 -18.19
N ALA A 10 50.19 -37.70 -19.16
CA ALA A 10 49.67 -36.39 -18.90
C ALA A 10 48.24 -36.54 -18.40
N SER A 11 48.01 -36.31 -17.10
CA SER A 11 46.68 -36.26 -16.51
C SER A 11 45.98 -34.98 -16.93
N LEU A 12 44.99 -35.09 -17.82
CA LEU A 12 44.06 -33.99 -18.19
C LEU A 12 43.05 -33.86 -17.06
N LEU A 13 43.17 -32.81 -16.24
CA LEU A 13 42.13 -32.39 -15.31
C LEU A 13 41.07 -31.63 -16.10
N LEU A 14 39.93 -32.27 -16.41
CA LEU A 14 38.75 -31.60 -16.89
C LEU A 14 38.11 -30.85 -15.71
N LEU A 15 38.27 -29.52 -15.68
CA LEU A 15 37.46 -28.66 -14.84
C LEU A 15 36.01 -28.67 -15.39
N ALA A 16 35.13 -29.40 -14.71
CA ALA A 16 33.69 -29.32 -14.97
C ALA A 16 33.19 -27.98 -14.43
N CYS A 17 33.12 -26.97 -15.30
CA CYS A 17 32.47 -25.68 -15.04
C CYS A 17 30.96 -25.92 -15.16
N GLY A 18 30.29 -26.28 -14.07
CA GLY A 18 28.83 -26.34 -13.99
C GLY A 18 28.22 -24.94 -14.12
N PRO A 19 27.02 -24.79 -14.70
CA PRO A 19 26.37 -23.52 -14.77
C PRO A 19 26.05 -23.01 -13.37
N VAL A 20 26.75 -21.98 -12.92
CA VAL A 20 26.42 -21.28 -11.70
C VAL A 20 25.19 -20.43 -12.05
N SER A 21 23.99 -20.90 -11.66
CA SER A 21 22.77 -20.09 -11.72
C SER A 21 22.93 -18.94 -10.75
N VAL A 22 23.35 -17.79 -11.26
CA VAL A 22 23.37 -16.55 -10.50
C VAL A 22 21.90 -16.16 -10.32
N PHE A 23 21.33 -16.44 -9.14
CA PHE A 23 20.10 -15.82 -8.72
C PHE A 23 20.35 -14.31 -8.64
N SER A 24 19.94 -13.58 -9.66
CA SER A 24 19.88 -12.14 -9.62
C SER A 24 18.79 -11.76 -8.62
N GLN A 25 19.17 -11.63 -7.34
CA GLN A 25 18.30 -10.97 -6.38
C GLN A 25 18.20 -9.51 -6.83
N SER A 26 16.99 -9.08 -7.17
CA SER A 26 16.78 -7.70 -7.59
C SER A 26 17.22 -6.78 -6.45
N LEU A 27 18.01 -5.77 -6.79
CA LEU A 27 18.50 -4.77 -5.84
C LEU A 27 17.32 -4.05 -5.13
N GLU A 28 16.15 -4.06 -5.74
CA GLU A 28 14.87 -3.55 -5.24
C GLU A 28 14.43 -4.22 -3.93
N GLY A 29 14.63 -5.55 -3.79
CA GLY A 29 14.31 -6.28 -2.55
C GLY A 29 15.17 -5.87 -1.36
N VAL A 30 16.39 -5.36 -1.60
CA VAL A 30 17.30 -4.87 -0.54
C VAL A 30 16.91 -3.46 -0.07
N LEU A 31 16.26 -2.67 -0.94
CA LEU A 31 15.87 -1.30 -0.66
C LEU A 31 14.45 -1.17 -0.10
N MET A 32 13.69 -2.27 -0.03
CA MET A 32 12.32 -2.25 0.47
C MET A 32 12.29 -2.01 1.98
N PRO A 33 11.58 -0.97 2.45
CA PRO A 33 11.59 -0.58 3.87
C PRO A 33 10.80 -1.52 4.78
N GLY A 34 10.12 -2.54 4.22
CA GLY A 34 9.32 -3.52 4.94
C GLY A 34 8.25 -4.13 4.04
N GLU A 35 7.55 -5.15 4.56
CA GLU A 35 6.46 -5.79 3.83
C GLU A 35 5.25 -4.86 3.66
N VAL A 36 4.60 -4.91 2.50
CA VAL A 36 3.29 -4.29 2.30
C VAL A 36 2.19 -5.12 2.98
N ILE A 37 0.99 -4.57 3.13
CA ILE A 37 -0.16 -5.32 3.67
C ILE A 37 -0.51 -6.52 2.78
N SER A 38 -1.21 -7.51 3.36
CA SER A 38 -1.64 -8.72 2.64
C SER A 38 -2.41 -8.43 1.35
N GLY A 39 -3.22 -7.36 1.32
CA GLY A 39 -3.98 -6.94 0.14
C GLY A 39 -3.10 -6.51 -1.04
N HIS A 40 -1.89 -6.05 -0.77
CA HIS A 40 -0.93 -5.60 -1.79
C HIS A 40 0.24 -6.57 -2.03
N ALA A 41 0.27 -7.69 -1.33
CA ALA A 41 1.39 -8.65 -1.36
C ALA A 41 1.80 -9.09 -2.77
N LYS A 42 0.84 -9.24 -3.68
CA LYS A 42 1.11 -9.66 -5.07
C LYS A 42 1.90 -8.65 -5.89
N TRP A 43 1.94 -7.38 -5.48
CA TRP A 43 2.69 -6.32 -6.16
C TRP A 43 3.94 -5.88 -5.41
N GLU A 44 4.30 -6.56 -4.33
CA GLU A 44 5.40 -6.17 -3.46
C GLU A 44 6.75 -6.03 -4.17
N GLN A 45 6.98 -6.84 -5.21
CA GLN A 45 8.20 -6.79 -6.01
C GLN A 45 8.11 -5.82 -7.20
N ASP A 46 6.97 -5.18 -7.41
CA ASP A 46 6.76 -4.19 -8.47
C ASP A 46 6.58 -2.79 -7.88
N CYS A 47 7.69 -2.19 -7.52
CA CYS A 47 7.72 -0.87 -6.87
C CYS A 47 7.00 0.21 -7.68
N LYS A 48 7.01 0.10 -9.01
CA LYS A 48 6.38 1.07 -9.93
C LYS A 48 4.86 1.05 -9.87
N LYS A 49 4.25 0.01 -9.31
CA LYS A 49 2.79 0.00 -9.06
C LYS A 49 2.36 1.07 -8.07
N CYS A 50 3.26 1.47 -7.18
CA CYS A 50 2.97 2.41 -6.10
C CYS A 50 3.88 3.64 -6.09
N HIS A 51 5.02 3.56 -6.79
CA HIS A 51 6.04 4.61 -6.77
C HIS A 51 6.43 5.05 -8.18
N GLU A 52 6.45 6.37 -8.41
CA GLU A 52 7.12 6.98 -9.55
C GLU A 52 8.47 7.50 -9.08
N PRO A 53 9.59 7.10 -9.72
CA PRO A 53 10.93 7.55 -9.34
C PRO A 53 11.00 9.08 -9.32
N PHE A 54 11.48 9.61 -8.20
CA PHE A 54 11.67 11.05 -7.97
C PHE A 54 10.40 11.92 -7.98
N ASP A 55 9.20 11.35 -8.17
CA ASP A 55 7.94 12.08 -8.10
C ASP A 55 7.00 11.52 -7.03
N LYS A 56 7.10 12.08 -5.83
CA LYS A 56 6.22 11.72 -4.70
C LYS A 56 4.76 12.18 -4.90
N LYS A 57 4.50 13.14 -5.80
CA LYS A 57 3.15 13.65 -6.05
C LYS A 57 2.35 12.71 -6.95
N ALA A 58 3.03 12.00 -7.86
CA ALA A 58 2.39 11.02 -8.74
C ALA A 58 1.80 9.82 -7.99
N GLN A 59 2.26 9.55 -6.75
CA GLN A 59 1.80 8.40 -5.97
C GLN A 59 0.29 8.39 -5.73
N ALA A 60 -0.34 9.53 -5.50
CA ALA A 60 -1.78 9.61 -5.30
C ALA A 60 -2.56 9.08 -6.53
N LYS A 61 -2.11 9.40 -7.75
CA LYS A 61 -2.70 8.88 -8.98
C LYS A 61 -2.57 7.36 -9.05
N LEU A 62 -1.38 6.81 -8.77
CA LEU A 62 -1.15 5.37 -8.78
C LEU A 62 -2.05 4.62 -7.79
N CYS A 63 -2.32 5.21 -6.62
CA CYS A 63 -3.29 4.66 -5.67
C CYS A 63 -4.70 4.64 -6.27
N LEU A 64 -5.13 5.74 -6.88
CA LEU A 64 -6.47 5.90 -7.46
C LEU A 64 -6.69 5.03 -8.70
N ASP A 65 -5.67 4.70 -9.46
CA ASP A 65 -5.77 3.79 -10.62
C ASP A 65 -6.33 2.39 -10.21
N CYS A 66 -6.20 2.02 -8.93
CA CYS A 66 -6.77 0.80 -8.37
C CYS A 66 -7.90 1.06 -7.36
N HIS A 67 -7.84 2.17 -6.63
CA HIS A 67 -8.72 2.47 -5.49
C HIS A 67 -9.82 3.50 -5.78
N ASP A 68 -10.17 3.73 -7.05
CA ASP A 68 -11.28 4.62 -7.41
C ASP A 68 -12.66 3.96 -7.29
N HIS A 69 -12.73 2.76 -6.73
CA HIS A 69 -14.00 2.19 -6.31
C HIS A 69 -14.58 3.02 -5.14
N LYS A 70 -15.89 3.27 -5.15
CA LYS A 70 -16.60 4.13 -4.18
C LYS A 70 -16.38 5.63 -4.41
N ASN A 71 -16.05 6.02 -5.63
CA ASN A 71 -15.98 7.41 -6.08
C ASN A 71 -15.03 8.31 -5.29
N ILE A 72 -13.90 7.78 -4.82
CA ILE A 72 -12.90 8.56 -4.06
C ILE A 72 -12.34 9.69 -4.92
N ALA A 73 -11.98 9.41 -6.18
CA ALA A 73 -11.50 10.44 -7.10
C ALA A 73 -12.57 11.50 -7.38
N GLU A 74 -13.84 11.09 -7.49
CA GLU A 74 -14.98 12.01 -7.67
C GLU A 74 -15.20 12.87 -6.43
N ASP A 75 -15.15 12.30 -5.23
CA ASP A 75 -15.24 13.05 -3.98
C ASP A 75 -14.13 14.11 -3.87
N ILE A 76 -12.89 13.74 -4.25
CA ILE A 76 -11.75 14.66 -4.27
C ILE A 76 -12.01 15.80 -5.28
N ARG A 77 -12.41 15.46 -6.50
CA ARG A 77 -12.67 16.44 -7.56
C ARG A 77 -13.80 17.41 -7.23
N ARG A 78 -14.85 16.92 -6.55
CA ARG A 78 -16.02 17.72 -6.13
C ARG A 78 -15.85 18.39 -4.77
N HIS A 79 -14.73 18.20 -4.08
CA HIS A 79 -14.56 18.67 -2.71
C HIS A 79 -15.66 18.20 -1.75
N THR A 80 -16.12 16.94 -1.91
CA THR A 80 -17.19 16.32 -1.11
C THR A 80 -16.65 15.14 -0.29
N GLY A 81 -17.37 14.77 0.79
CA GLY A 81 -16.94 13.70 1.68
C GLY A 81 -15.63 14.02 2.41
N LEU A 82 -15.10 13.06 3.15
CA LEU A 82 -13.85 13.22 3.90
C LEU A 82 -12.66 13.50 2.97
N HIS A 83 -12.47 12.65 1.94
CA HIS A 83 -11.32 12.77 1.04
C HIS A 83 -11.32 14.08 0.24
N GLY A 84 -12.50 14.58 -0.14
CA GLY A 84 -12.62 15.83 -0.86
C GLY A 84 -12.47 17.09 0.01
N LYS A 85 -12.49 16.95 1.32
CA LYS A 85 -12.29 18.04 2.29
C LYS A 85 -10.88 18.07 2.88
N LEU A 86 -10.00 17.16 2.46
CA LEU A 86 -8.59 17.21 2.84
C LEU A 86 -7.84 18.24 2.01
N ASP A 87 -6.90 18.93 2.63
CA ASP A 87 -6.13 20.02 2.01
C ASP A 87 -5.18 19.51 0.92
N ASP A 88 -4.81 18.23 0.96
CA ASP A 88 -3.98 17.59 -0.05
C ASP A 88 -4.45 16.17 -0.37
N ASN A 89 -4.06 15.68 -1.55
CA ASN A 89 -4.33 14.31 -1.99
C ASN A 89 -3.23 13.33 -1.58
N ASN A 90 -2.51 13.61 -0.50
CA ASN A 90 -1.41 12.78 -0.04
C ASN A 90 -1.92 11.57 0.75
N CYS A 91 -2.36 10.54 0.04
CA CYS A 91 -2.94 9.31 0.60
C CYS A 91 -2.07 8.68 1.69
N ARG A 92 -0.75 8.72 1.53
CA ARG A 92 0.21 8.11 2.46
C ARG A 92 0.29 8.79 3.84
N ARG A 93 -0.27 9.98 4.01
CA ARG A 93 -0.35 10.63 5.34
C ARG A 93 -1.21 9.82 6.31
N CYS A 94 -2.23 9.14 5.78
CA CYS A 94 -3.14 8.33 6.57
C CYS A 94 -3.01 6.84 6.25
N HIS A 95 -2.69 6.48 4.98
CA HIS A 95 -2.58 5.12 4.50
C HIS A 95 -1.11 4.77 4.25
N THR A 96 -0.37 4.41 5.31
CA THR A 96 1.06 4.13 5.23
C THR A 96 1.30 2.65 5.02
N GLU A 97 1.87 2.28 3.88
CA GLU A 97 2.34 0.93 3.56
C GLU A 97 3.69 0.60 4.22
N HIS A 98 4.21 -0.60 3.98
CA HIS A 98 5.47 -1.11 4.51
C HIS A 98 5.52 -1.23 6.04
N LYS A 99 4.36 -1.48 6.66
CA LYS A 99 4.19 -1.73 8.10
C LYS A 99 3.96 -3.20 8.44
N GLY A 100 4.11 -4.08 7.44
CA GLY A 100 3.91 -5.53 7.58
C GLY A 100 2.54 -6.02 7.14
N ARG A 101 2.43 -7.33 6.88
CA ARG A 101 1.25 -8.00 6.31
C ARG A 101 -0.05 -7.74 7.04
N SER A 102 -0.01 -7.64 8.35
CA SER A 102 -1.19 -7.46 9.21
C SER A 102 -1.49 -6.00 9.54
N ALA A 103 -0.73 -5.04 9.00
CA ALA A 103 -0.92 -3.64 9.31
C ALA A 103 -2.31 -3.15 8.87
N LYS A 104 -2.96 -2.37 9.73
CA LYS A 104 -4.26 -1.75 9.46
C LYS A 104 -4.04 -0.34 8.92
N ILE A 105 -3.71 -0.21 7.64
CA ILE A 105 -3.44 1.08 7.01
C ILE A 105 -4.68 1.96 6.79
N VAL A 106 -5.88 1.42 7.06
CA VAL A 106 -7.15 2.15 7.05
C VAL A 106 -7.70 2.20 8.49
N ALA A 107 -6.91 2.73 9.40
CA ALA A 107 -7.33 2.91 10.77
C ALA A 107 -7.94 4.31 10.94
N LEU A 108 -9.25 4.35 11.18
CA LEU A 108 -9.93 5.58 11.56
C LEU A 108 -9.71 5.84 13.06
N ASP A 109 -9.07 6.93 13.41
CA ASP A 109 -9.04 7.40 14.80
C ASP A 109 -10.38 8.05 15.14
N LYS A 110 -11.25 7.29 15.80
CA LYS A 110 -12.61 7.72 16.14
C LYS A 110 -12.61 8.91 17.11
N GLU A 111 -11.59 9.04 17.94
CA GLU A 111 -11.49 10.13 18.92
C GLU A 111 -11.12 11.46 18.30
N LYS A 112 -10.37 11.40 17.19
CA LYS A 112 -9.89 12.60 16.47
C LYS A 112 -10.66 12.87 15.18
N PHE A 113 -11.68 12.06 14.87
CA PHE A 113 -12.40 12.23 13.62
C PHE A 113 -13.20 13.54 13.62
N ASP A 114 -12.96 14.35 12.61
CA ASP A 114 -13.58 15.65 12.45
C ASP A 114 -14.73 15.61 11.44
N HIS A 115 -15.98 15.62 11.93
CA HIS A 115 -17.17 15.63 11.11
C HIS A 115 -17.35 16.92 10.32
N ASP A 116 -16.72 18.02 10.70
CA ASP A 116 -16.80 19.27 9.95
C ASP A 116 -16.15 19.16 8.57
N LYS A 117 -15.28 18.14 8.40
CA LYS A 117 -14.68 17.75 7.12
C LYS A 117 -15.52 16.74 6.32
N THR A 118 -16.76 16.51 6.70
CA THR A 118 -17.68 15.60 6.01
C THR A 118 -18.87 16.34 5.42
N LYS A 119 -19.82 15.60 4.82
CA LYS A 119 -21.08 16.18 4.34
C LYS A 119 -22.01 16.59 5.48
N PHE A 120 -21.81 16.05 6.69
CA PHE A 120 -22.69 16.27 7.84
C PHE A 120 -21.86 16.69 9.06
N ALA A 121 -21.80 17.99 9.31
CA ALA A 121 -21.16 18.56 10.50
C ALA A 121 -22.04 18.34 11.73
N LEU A 122 -21.45 17.86 12.83
CA LEU A 122 -22.17 17.63 14.08
C LEU A 122 -22.33 18.93 14.87
N LYS A 123 -23.43 19.67 14.58
CA LYS A 123 -23.77 20.94 15.24
C LYS A 123 -25.06 20.82 16.04
N GLY A 124 -25.32 21.80 16.93
CA GLY A 124 -26.52 21.83 17.76
C GLY A 124 -26.68 20.55 18.60
N GLY A 125 -27.85 19.94 18.57
CA GLY A 125 -28.17 18.72 19.30
C GLY A 125 -27.27 17.52 18.93
N HIS A 126 -26.75 17.49 17.69
CA HIS A 126 -25.86 16.42 17.24
C HIS A 126 -24.45 16.49 17.86
N SER A 127 -24.06 17.60 18.44
CA SER A 127 -22.75 17.74 19.10
C SER A 127 -22.60 16.77 20.29
N THR A 128 -23.69 16.38 20.93
CA THR A 128 -23.74 15.47 22.09
C THR A 128 -23.45 14.02 21.71
N VAL A 129 -23.59 13.65 20.45
CA VAL A 129 -23.36 12.28 19.95
C VAL A 129 -22.02 12.12 19.20
N ARG A 130 -21.17 13.14 19.24
CA ARG A 130 -19.89 13.17 18.51
C ARG A 130 -19.01 11.92 18.69
N ARG A 131 -19.08 11.25 19.82
CA ARG A 131 -18.31 10.03 20.12
C ARG A 131 -19.18 8.75 20.13
N LYS A 132 -20.46 8.85 19.85
CA LYS A 132 -21.40 7.72 19.80
C LYS A 132 -21.63 7.32 18.34
N CYS A 133 -20.58 6.84 17.70
CA CYS A 133 -20.57 6.57 16.24
C CYS A 133 -21.76 5.71 15.80
N GLU A 134 -22.08 4.69 16.57
CA GLU A 134 -23.12 3.69 16.28
C GLU A 134 -24.55 4.28 16.35
N SER A 135 -24.71 5.48 16.94
CA SER A 135 -26.03 6.15 16.96
C SER A 135 -26.48 6.53 15.54
N CYS A 136 -25.53 6.76 14.63
CA CYS A 136 -25.81 7.12 13.24
C CYS A 136 -25.21 6.13 12.24
N HIS A 137 -24.03 5.59 12.54
CA HIS A 137 -23.32 4.66 11.66
C HIS A 137 -23.61 3.23 12.04
N LYS A 138 -24.35 2.50 11.22
CA LYS A 138 -24.56 1.07 11.43
C LYS A 138 -23.25 0.30 11.21
N PRO A 139 -22.98 -0.73 12.00
CA PRO A 139 -21.79 -1.57 11.83
C PRO A 139 -21.95 -2.47 10.60
N ASP A 140 -21.62 -1.95 9.42
CA ASP A 140 -21.56 -2.74 8.19
C ASP A 140 -20.09 -2.92 7.80
N PRO A 141 -19.59 -4.16 7.72
CA PRO A 141 -18.20 -4.42 7.32
C PRO A 141 -17.90 -4.02 5.88
N LYS A 142 -18.92 -3.88 5.01
CA LYS A 142 -18.77 -3.50 3.61
C LYS A 142 -18.72 -2.00 3.39
N VAL A 143 -19.37 -1.22 4.24
CA VAL A 143 -19.62 0.22 4.02
C VAL A 143 -19.17 1.10 5.19
N LYS A 144 -18.18 0.68 5.92
CA LYS A 144 -17.67 1.33 7.15
C LYS A 144 -17.85 2.86 7.14
N PHE A 145 -18.76 3.34 7.97
CA PHE A 145 -19.00 4.77 8.25
C PHE A 145 -19.44 5.66 7.08
N ARG A 146 -19.79 5.12 5.88
CA ARG A 146 -20.15 5.98 4.73
C ARG A 146 -21.63 6.36 4.63
N ASP A 147 -22.52 5.47 5.01
CA ASP A 147 -23.96 5.59 4.67
C ASP A 147 -24.83 5.92 5.88
N ALA A 148 -24.36 6.85 6.72
CA ALA A 148 -25.24 7.40 7.74
C ALA A 148 -26.32 8.25 7.06
N PRO A 149 -27.61 8.09 7.45
CA PRO A 149 -28.67 8.97 6.94
C PRO A 149 -28.40 10.43 7.30
N THR A 150 -28.62 11.32 6.36
CA THR A 150 -28.44 12.75 6.55
C THR A 150 -29.79 13.49 6.59
N ASP A 151 -30.87 12.79 6.31
CA ASP A 151 -32.20 13.32 6.32
C ASP A 151 -32.85 13.14 7.71
N CYS A 152 -33.53 14.17 8.19
CA CYS A 152 -34.30 14.14 9.40
C CYS A 152 -35.71 13.64 9.07
N ASN A 153 -36.01 12.40 9.46
CA ASN A 153 -37.37 11.84 9.40
C ASN A 153 -37.96 11.78 10.80
#